data_e73fa5e221cea86b0c2d86fe6ab31be2
#
_entry.id   e73fa5e221cea86b0c2d86fe6ab31be2
#
_cell.length_a   1.000
_cell.length_b   1.000
_cell.length_c   1.000
_cell.angle_alpha   90.00
_cell.angle_beta   90.00
_cell.angle_gamma   90.00
#
_symmetry.space_group_name_H-M   'P 1'
#
loop_
_entity.id
_entity.type
_entity.pdbx_description
1 polymer ?
#
loop_
_entity_poly.entity_id
_entity_poly.type
_entity_poly.pdbx_seq_one_letter_code
_entity_poly.pdbx_strand_id
1 'polypeptide(L)'
;MIEDIKTLFWFLQKGPKFYSTLVSLILTKLKPAKDSEKHIQIATKWCKENCGSAEDCLRDLGVSSSHLSIQEAFSAEYKAKISNIINSSDSDFGGPGHINLIYSICEALSIRNAIETGVAYGWSSASILNSIHKRNGLLISIDMPMLKQTDYELIGVAVDSDLRDYWELKREPDRHALPRAIASIPDGVELVHYDSDKSYYGRKWSQEIIWNSLKKGGIFISDDVEDNTAFMEFVSSKNLKFNLVEFENKFVGIVKKF
;
A
#
# COMPACT_ATOMS: atom_id res chain seq x y z
N MET A 1 -5.40 22.38 -18.46
CA MET A 1 -6.59 22.26 -19.35
C MET A 1 -6.40 21.16 -20.41
N ILE A 2 -5.38 21.19 -21.26
CA ILE A 2 -5.17 20.14 -22.32
C ILE A 2 -4.86 18.76 -21.69
N GLU A 3 -4.06 18.69 -20.64
CA GLU A 3 -3.78 17.44 -19.92
C GLU A 3 -5.02 16.89 -19.22
N ASP A 4 -5.85 17.72 -18.66
CA ASP A 4 -7.12 17.31 -18.04
C ASP A 4 -8.07 16.67 -19.06
N ILE A 5 -8.11 17.20 -20.29
CA ILE A 5 -8.93 16.64 -21.36
C ILE A 5 -8.39 15.29 -21.82
N LYS A 6 -7.07 15.14 -21.97
CA LYS A 6 -6.45 13.87 -22.32
C LYS A 6 -6.70 12.80 -21.24
N THR A 7 -6.58 13.18 -19.99
CA THR A 7 -6.90 12.31 -18.84
C THR A 7 -8.36 11.87 -18.87
N LEU A 8 -9.31 12.78 -19.10
CA LEU A 8 -10.74 12.46 -19.23
C LEU A 8 -10.99 11.43 -20.34
N PHE A 9 -10.46 11.68 -21.55
CA PHE A 9 -10.60 10.74 -22.66
C PHE A 9 -10.02 9.38 -22.37
N TRP A 10 -8.84 9.34 -21.74
CA TRP A 10 -8.20 8.09 -21.36
C TRP A 10 -9.08 7.26 -20.41
N PHE A 11 -9.65 7.88 -19.35
CA PHE A 11 -10.58 7.20 -18.46
C PHE A 11 -11.82 6.68 -19.16
N LEU A 12 -12.39 7.46 -20.08
CA LEU A 12 -13.56 7.04 -20.87
C LEU A 12 -13.24 5.84 -21.77
N GLN A 13 -12.07 5.83 -22.40
CA GLN A 13 -11.62 4.72 -23.25
C GLN A 13 -11.35 3.42 -22.48
N LYS A 14 -10.95 3.50 -21.20
CA LYS A 14 -10.72 2.33 -20.34
C LYS A 14 -12.00 1.62 -19.91
N GLY A 15 -13.16 2.28 -20.08
CA GLY A 15 -14.47 1.68 -19.88
C GLY A 15 -15.03 1.80 -18.46
N PRO A 16 -16.17 1.14 -18.18
CA PRO A 16 -16.99 1.38 -16.98
C PRO A 16 -16.26 1.20 -15.64
N LYS A 17 -15.31 0.29 -15.56
CA LYS A 17 -14.49 0.06 -14.35
C LYS A 17 -13.76 1.31 -13.86
N PHE A 18 -13.48 2.25 -14.77
CA PHE A 18 -12.74 3.48 -14.49
C PHE A 18 -13.64 4.69 -14.19
N TYR A 19 -14.96 4.59 -14.41
CA TYR A 19 -15.87 5.74 -14.28
C TYR A 19 -16.00 6.24 -12.84
N SER A 20 -16.00 5.35 -11.85
CA SER A 20 -16.07 5.75 -10.44
C SER A 20 -14.87 6.60 -10.03
N THR A 21 -13.68 6.26 -10.52
CA THR A 21 -12.46 7.04 -10.28
C THR A 21 -12.51 8.37 -11.00
N LEU A 22 -12.95 8.40 -12.24
CA LEU A 22 -13.13 9.64 -13.00
C LEU A 22 -14.10 10.60 -12.30
N VAL A 23 -15.26 10.11 -11.88
CA VAL A 23 -16.24 10.91 -11.13
C VAL A 23 -15.63 11.44 -9.84
N SER A 24 -14.89 10.59 -9.11
CA SER A 24 -14.19 11.02 -7.90
C SER A 24 -13.18 12.14 -8.17
N LEU A 25 -12.36 12.03 -9.21
CA LEU A 25 -11.39 13.06 -9.58
C LEU A 25 -12.08 14.41 -9.89
N ILE A 26 -13.20 14.38 -10.63
CA ILE A 26 -13.98 15.59 -10.92
C ILE A 26 -14.55 16.20 -9.64
N LEU A 27 -15.17 15.40 -8.78
CA LEU A 27 -15.77 15.88 -7.53
C LEU A 27 -14.70 16.39 -6.54
N THR A 28 -13.51 15.80 -6.55
CA THR A 28 -12.40 16.22 -5.69
C THR A 28 -11.90 17.61 -6.07
N LYS A 29 -11.92 17.99 -7.36
CA LYS A 29 -11.57 19.35 -7.82
C LYS A 29 -12.49 20.43 -7.28
N LEU A 30 -13.70 20.08 -6.83
CA LEU A 30 -14.67 21.00 -6.23
C LEU A 30 -14.49 21.13 -4.70
N LYS A 31 -13.61 20.36 -4.10
CA LYS A 31 -13.36 20.34 -2.65
C LYS A 31 -12.14 21.20 -2.29
N PRO A 32 -12.03 21.64 -1.02
CA PRO A 32 -10.83 22.35 -0.55
C PRO A 32 -9.57 21.51 -0.78
N ALA A 33 -8.51 22.16 -1.26
CA ALA A 33 -7.21 21.51 -1.43
C ALA A 33 -6.64 21.08 -0.05
N LYS A 34 -6.32 19.82 0.11
CA LYS A 34 -5.77 19.23 1.33
C LYS A 34 -4.39 18.58 1.11
N ASP A 35 -3.88 18.69 -0.13
CA ASP A 35 -2.57 18.17 -0.57
C ASP A 35 -1.61 19.35 -0.83
N SER A 36 -1.77 20.47 -0.12
CA SER A 36 -0.88 21.62 -0.23
C SER A 36 0.36 21.45 0.64
N GLU A 37 1.44 22.18 0.31
CA GLU A 37 2.68 22.17 1.08
C GLU A 37 2.46 22.38 2.59
N LYS A 38 1.53 23.25 2.97
CA LYS A 38 1.14 23.44 4.38
C LYS A 38 0.66 22.14 5.03
N HIS A 39 -0.16 21.34 4.35
CA HIS A 39 -0.67 20.08 4.90
C HIS A 39 0.43 19.01 4.96
N ILE A 40 1.32 18.97 3.97
CA ILE A 40 2.52 18.13 3.97
C ILE A 40 3.40 18.47 5.18
N GLN A 41 3.70 19.75 5.41
CA GLN A 41 4.50 20.20 6.55
C GLN A 41 3.87 19.82 7.90
N ILE A 42 2.55 19.96 8.04
CA ILE A 42 1.83 19.55 9.25
C ILE A 42 1.95 18.05 9.48
N ALA A 43 1.69 17.24 8.43
CA ALA A 43 1.75 15.79 8.51
C ALA A 43 3.18 15.29 8.78
N THR A 44 4.18 15.82 8.06
CA THR A 44 5.58 15.48 8.26
C THR A 44 6.05 15.81 9.69
N LYS A 45 5.68 16.98 10.22
CA LYS A 45 6.00 17.35 11.60
C LYS A 45 5.38 16.36 12.58
N TRP A 46 4.10 16.06 12.40
CA TRP A 46 3.39 15.10 13.26
C TRP A 46 4.03 13.71 13.18
N CYS A 47 4.41 13.24 11.99
CA CYS A 47 5.11 11.97 11.83
C CYS A 47 6.42 11.93 12.61
N LYS A 48 7.26 12.98 12.48
CA LYS A 48 8.53 13.10 13.21
C LYS A 48 8.38 13.12 14.73
N GLU A 49 7.30 13.73 15.23
CA GLU A 49 7.02 13.81 16.67
C GLU A 49 6.48 12.49 17.25
N ASN A 50 5.99 11.57 16.42
CA ASN A 50 5.32 10.34 16.83
C ASN A 50 5.96 9.07 16.27
N CYS A 51 7.06 9.16 15.51
CA CYS A 51 7.72 7.97 14.98
C CYS A 51 8.53 7.25 16.06
N GLY A 52 8.55 5.91 15.91
CA GLY A 52 9.32 5.01 16.74
C GLY A 52 10.16 4.06 15.88
N SER A 53 10.83 3.12 16.52
CA SER A 53 11.58 2.08 15.82
C SER A 53 10.65 1.00 15.23
N ALA A 54 11.16 0.27 14.23
CA ALA A 54 10.44 -0.87 13.68
C ALA A 54 10.25 -1.98 14.73
N GLU A 55 11.19 -2.16 15.65
CA GLU A 55 11.12 -3.11 16.76
C GLU A 55 10.02 -2.70 17.76
N ASP A 56 9.88 -1.40 18.07
CA ASP A 56 8.81 -0.89 18.92
C ASP A 56 7.45 -1.14 18.26
N CYS A 57 7.35 -0.93 16.95
CA CYS A 57 6.16 -1.26 16.19
C CYS A 57 5.79 -2.75 16.35
N LEU A 58 6.72 -3.69 16.14
CA LEU A 58 6.46 -5.12 16.31
C LEU A 58 6.00 -5.43 17.75
N ARG A 59 6.63 -4.83 18.76
CA ARG A 59 6.24 -5.00 20.16
C ARG A 59 4.81 -4.54 20.42
N ASP A 60 4.44 -3.39 19.89
CA ASP A 60 3.11 -2.80 20.01
C ASP A 60 2.03 -3.59 19.28
N LEU A 61 2.39 -4.28 18.21
CA LEU A 61 1.52 -5.22 17.53
C LEU A 61 1.30 -6.53 18.32
N GLY A 62 2.02 -6.72 19.42
CA GLY A 62 1.91 -7.89 20.31
C GLY A 62 2.82 -9.05 19.89
N VAL A 63 3.89 -8.76 19.14
CA VAL A 63 4.90 -9.75 18.79
C VAL A 63 5.75 -10.09 20.03
N SER A 64 6.02 -11.38 20.24
CA SER A 64 6.82 -11.82 21.37
C SER A 64 8.26 -11.33 21.29
N SER A 65 8.92 -11.14 22.43
CA SER A 65 10.28 -10.62 22.52
C SER A 65 11.32 -11.41 21.71
N SER A 66 11.07 -12.69 21.48
CA SER A 66 11.93 -13.55 20.66
C SER A 66 11.86 -13.27 19.14
N HIS A 67 10.91 -12.47 18.68
CA HIS A 67 10.65 -12.20 17.26
C HIS A 67 10.62 -10.69 16.94
N LEU A 68 11.18 -9.84 17.80
CA LEU A 68 11.18 -8.38 17.61
C LEU A 68 12.21 -7.89 16.59
N SER A 69 13.15 -8.72 16.14
CA SER A 69 14.13 -8.29 15.13
C SER A 69 13.50 -8.22 13.74
N ILE A 70 13.84 -7.15 13.02
CA ILE A 70 13.45 -7.00 11.61
C ILE A 70 14.19 -8.04 10.78
N GLN A 71 13.45 -8.82 10.01
CA GLN A 71 13.99 -9.88 9.17
C GLN A 71 14.17 -9.38 7.74
N GLU A 72 15.23 -9.82 7.09
CA GLU A 72 15.44 -9.56 5.66
C GLU A 72 14.43 -10.34 4.82
N ALA A 73 13.65 -9.61 4.01
CA ALA A 73 12.68 -10.22 3.09
C ALA A 73 13.36 -10.95 1.93
N PHE A 74 14.54 -10.50 1.51
CA PHE A 74 15.26 -11.01 0.34
C PHE A 74 16.77 -11.04 0.57
N SER A 75 17.44 -12.00 -0.09
CA SER A 75 18.90 -12.02 -0.16
C SER A 75 19.45 -10.85 -0.97
N ALA A 76 20.72 -10.48 -0.74
CA ALA A 76 21.40 -9.44 -1.51
C ALA A 76 21.46 -9.78 -3.02
N GLU A 77 21.65 -11.07 -3.35
CA GLU A 77 21.69 -11.56 -4.73
C GLU A 77 20.34 -11.35 -5.44
N TYR A 78 19.24 -11.65 -4.73
CA TYR A 78 17.90 -11.42 -5.26
C TYR A 78 17.63 -9.95 -5.52
N LYS A 79 17.94 -9.09 -4.56
CA LYS A 79 17.82 -7.63 -4.70
C LYS A 79 18.63 -7.14 -5.91
N ALA A 80 19.87 -7.60 -6.08
CA ALA A 80 20.73 -7.24 -7.19
C ALA A 80 20.16 -7.71 -8.56
N LYS A 81 19.65 -8.96 -8.62
CA LYS A 81 19.02 -9.52 -9.83
C LYS A 81 17.85 -8.64 -10.29
N ILE A 82 16.93 -8.31 -9.39
CA ILE A 82 15.76 -7.50 -9.73
C ILE A 82 16.16 -6.07 -10.06
N SER A 83 17.09 -5.46 -9.32
CA SER A 83 17.59 -4.11 -9.62
C SER A 83 18.23 -4.04 -11.01
N ASN A 84 18.94 -5.06 -11.47
CA ASN A 84 19.50 -5.10 -12.83
C ASN A 84 18.39 -5.11 -13.91
N ILE A 85 17.28 -5.81 -13.66
CA ILE A 85 16.13 -5.81 -14.58
C ILE A 85 15.50 -4.42 -14.63
N ILE A 86 15.26 -3.80 -13.47
CA ILE A 86 14.68 -2.47 -13.35
C ILE A 86 15.56 -1.43 -14.06
N ASN A 87 16.86 -1.45 -13.81
CA ASN A 87 17.81 -0.50 -14.38
C ASN A 87 18.03 -0.68 -15.89
N SER A 88 17.51 -1.75 -16.49
CA SER A 88 17.52 -1.92 -17.97
C SER A 88 16.40 -1.17 -18.68
N SER A 89 15.48 -0.55 -17.94
CA SER A 89 14.38 0.28 -18.44
C SER A 89 14.56 1.74 -18.03
N ASP A 90 14.01 2.65 -18.83
CA ASP A 90 13.91 4.08 -18.51
C ASP A 90 12.72 4.42 -17.60
N SER A 91 11.88 3.43 -17.24
CA SER A 91 10.74 3.65 -16.36
C SER A 91 11.15 3.75 -14.90
N ASP A 92 10.57 4.70 -14.18
CA ASP A 92 10.72 4.83 -12.74
C ASP A 92 9.33 4.70 -12.06
N PHE A 93 9.15 3.58 -11.35
CA PHE A 93 7.93 3.32 -10.58
C PHE A 93 8.16 3.47 -9.06
N GLY A 94 9.32 3.97 -8.66
CA GLY A 94 9.69 4.17 -7.25
C GLY A 94 10.52 3.04 -6.64
N GLY A 95 10.95 3.26 -5.40
CA GLY A 95 11.79 2.34 -4.64
C GLY A 95 11.02 1.20 -3.95
N PRO A 96 11.75 0.31 -3.25
CA PRO A 96 11.15 -0.87 -2.61
C PRO A 96 10.29 -0.58 -1.36
N GLY A 97 10.40 0.62 -0.76
CA GLY A 97 9.76 0.91 0.52
C GLY A 97 10.30 0.06 1.69
N HIS A 98 9.60 0.02 2.81
CA HIS A 98 10.05 -0.69 4.01
C HIS A 98 9.69 -2.19 3.98
N ILE A 99 10.13 -2.90 2.92
CA ILE A 99 9.80 -4.31 2.65
C ILE A 99 10.14 -5.26 3.80
N ASN A 100 11.23 -5.01 4.52
CA ASN A 100 11.65 -5.85 5.65
C ASN A 100 10.68 -5.74 6.84
N LEU A 101 10.12 -4.56 7.09
CA LEU A 101 9.09 -4.38 8.12
C LEU A 101 7.79 -5.10 7.71
N ILE A 102 7.36 -4.95 6.46
CA ILE A 102 6.17 -5.64 5.93
C ILE A 102 6.32 -7.16 6.08
N TYR A 103 7.47 -7.70 5.65
CA TYR A 103 7.77 -9.13 5.79
C TYR A 103 7.73 -9.58 7.26
N SER A 104 8.40 -8.84 8.15
CA SER A 104 8.47 -9.15 9.58
C SER A 104 7.09 -9.14 10.25
N ILE A 105 6.22 -8.19 9.89
CA ILE A 105 4.83 -8.16 10.36
C ILE A 105 4.07 -9.40 9.88
N CYS A 106 4.19 -9.75 8.59
CA CYS A 106 3.51 -10.91 8.02
C CYS A 106 3.95 -12.22 8.66
N GLU A 107 5.25 -12.39 8.92
CA GLU A 107 5.80 -13.57 9.61
C GLU A 107 5.36 -13.64 11.07
N ALA A 108 5.58 -12.57 11.82
CA ALA A 108 5.33 -12.55 13.25
C ALA A 108 3.85 -12.72 13.62
N LEU A 109 2.94 -12.21 12.79
CA LEU A 109 1.50 -12.32 13.00
C LEU A 109 0.85 -13.45 12.20
N SER A 110 1.64 -14.27 11.50
CA SER A 110 1.18 -15.42 10.72
C SER A 110 0.07 -15.05 9.72
N ILE A 111 0.24 -13.91 9.03
CA ILE A 111 -0.72 -13.43 8.03
C ILE A 111 -0.90 -14.46 6.92
N ARG A 112 -2.14 -14.65 6.47
CA ARG A 112 -2.51 -15.52 5.35
C ARG A 112 -3.19 -14.76 4.21
N ASN A 113 -4.17 -13.92 4.53
CA ASN A 113 -4.96 -13.21 3.54
C ASN A 113 -4.66 -11.72 3.59
N ALA A 114 -4.09 -11.22 2.51
CA ALA A 114 -3.69 -9.83 2.39
C ALA A 114 -4.26 -9.16 1.14
N ILE A 115 -4.47 -7.85 1.22
CA ILE A 115 -4.75 -6.99 0.07
C ILE A 115 -3.66 -5.92 0.01
N GLU A 116 -3.26 -5.59 -1.19
CA GLU A 116 -2.34 -4.50 -1.48
C GLU A 116 -2.93 -3.56 -2.52
N THR A 117 -2.67 -2.27 -2.41
CA THR A 117 -2.95 -1.28 -3.46
C THR A 117 -1.68 -0.52 -3.80
N GLY A 118 -1.36 -0.45 -5.10
CA GLY A 118 -0.06 0.00 -5.59
C GLY A 118 0.94 -1.17 -5.61
N VAL A 119 1.41 -1.53 -6.79
CA VAL A 119 2.35 -2.65 -6.98
C VAL A 119 3.70 -2.18 -7.49
N ALA A 120 3.70 -1.29 -8.48
CA ALA A 120 4.93 -0.84 -9.11
C ALA A 120 5.80 -2.05 -9.55
N TYR A 121 7.06 -2.10 -9.14
CA TYR A 121 7.93 -3.26 -9.41
C TYR A 121 7.57 -4.52 -8.60
N GLY A 122 6.68 -4.43 -7.61
CA GLY A 122 6.21 -5.57 -6.82
C GLY A 122 7.10 -5.96 -5.65
N TRP A 123 7.93 -5.06 -5.15
CA TRP A 123 8.79 -5.34 -4.00
C TRP A 123 7.97 -5.65 -2.73
N SER A 124 6.96 -4.86 -2.43
CA SER A 124 6.04 -5.09 -1.30
C SER A 124 5.18 -6.33 -1.53
N SER A 125 4.67 -6.51 -2.76
CA SER A 125 3.96 -7.75 -3.14
C SER A 125 4.79 -8.99 -2.89
N ALA A 126 6.04 -9.02 -3.39
CA ALA A 126 6.96 -10.13 -3.19
C ALA A 126 7.31 -10.35 -1.71
N SER A 127 7.46 -9.26 -0.95
CA SER A 127 7.71 -9.31 0.50
C SER A 127 6.56 -9.98 1.26
N ILE A 128 5.32 -9.60 0.98
CA ILE A 128 4.13 -10.21 1.56
C ILE A 128 4.05 -11.68 1.13
N LEU A 129 4.21 -11.98 -0.16
CA LEU A 129 4.13 -13.32 -0.73
C LEU A 129 5.19 -14.28 -0.15
N ASN A 130 6.44 -13.81 0.04
CA ASN A 130 7.51 -14.59 0.69
C ASN A 130 7.14 -15.07 2.10
N SER A 131 6.23 -14.38 2.75
CA SER A 131 5.71 -14.80 4.04
C SER A 131 4.49 -15.71 3.89
N ILE A 132 3.44 -15.24 3.21
CA ILE A 132 2.12 -15.87 3.26
C ILE A 132 2.04 -17.20 2.51
N HIS A 133 2.86 -17.42 1.44
CA HIS A 133 2.86 -18.69 0.69
C HIS A 133 3.16 -19.90 1.58
N LYS A 134 3.98 -19.76 2.62
CA LYS A 134 4.31 -20.81 3.60
C LYS A 134 3.07 -21.33 4.34
N ARG A 135 1.98 -20.59 4.30
CA ARG A 135 0.70 -20.88 4.96
C ARG A 135 -0.46 -21.05 3.97
N ASN A 136 -0.14 -21.28 2.68
CA ASN A 136 -1.12 -21.30 1.58
C ASN A 136 -2.04 -20.06 1.60
N GLY A 137 -1.44 -18.89 1.83
CA GLY A 137 -2.14 -17.60 1.87
C GLY A 137 -2.40 -17.04 0.49
N LEU A 138 -3.21 -15.99 0.42
CA LEU A 138 -3.54 -15.27 -0.81
C LEU A 138 -3.23 -13.78 -0.66
N LEU A 139 -2.52 -13.22 -1.63
CA LEU A 139 -2.40 -11.77 -1.84
C LEU A 139 -3.23 -11.34 -3.03
N ILE A 140 -4.12 -10.37 -2.84
CA ILE A 140 -4.80 -9.67 -3.94
C ILE A 140 -4.21 -8.28 -4.03
N SER A 141 -3.45 -8.01 -5.10
CA SER A 141 -2.86 -6.70 -5.37
C SER A 141 -3.66 -5.95 -6.42
N ILE A 142 -3.85 -4.65 -6.20
CA ILE A 142 -4.58 -3.74 -7.08
C ILE A 142 -3.61 -2.68 -7.55
N ASP A 143 -3.50 -2.52 -8.87
CA ASP A 143 -2.63 -1.54 -9.49
C ASP A 143 -3.29 -0.95 -10.73
N MET A 144 -3.67 0.30 -10.70
CA MET A 144 -4.30 0.96 -11.82
C MET A 144 -3.28 1.27 -12.91
N PRO A 145 -3.52 0.88 -14.19
CA PRO A 145 -2.71 1.36 -15.29
C PRO A 145 -2.67 2.89 -15.32
N MET A 146 -1.50 3.46 -15.52
CA MET A 146 -1.33 4.91 -15.60
C MET A 146 -1.36 5.40 -17.05
N LEU A 147 -1.79 6.67 -17.23
CA LEU A 147 -1.66 7.37 -18.52
C LEU A 147 -0.17 7.54 -18.84
N LYS A 148 0.29 7.08 -19.97
CA LYS A 148 1.69 7.08 -20.42
C LYS A 148 2.56 5.93 -19.88
N GLN A 149 2.02 4.98 -19.14
CA GLN A 149 2.77 3.80 -18.75
C GLN A 149 3.00 2.90 -19.98
N THR A 150 4.26 2.54 -20.27
CA THR A 150 4.67 1.71 -21.41
C THR A 150 5.15 0.32 -20.96
N ASP A 151 5.93 0.24 -19.92
CA ASP A 151 6.63 -0.97 -19.49
C ASP A 151 5.76 -1.80 -18.53
N TYR A 152 4.63 -2.28 -19.04
CA TYR A 152 3.66 -3.07 -18.25
C TYR A 152 4.24 -4.39 -17.74
N GLU A 153 5.25 -4.94 -18.42
CA GLU A 153 5.96 -6.17 -18.05
C GLU A 153 6.79 -6.02 -16.77
N LEU A 154 7.16 -4.80 -16.41
CA LEU A 154 7.88 -4.52 -15.18
C LEU A 154 6.97 -4.48 -13.94
N ILE A 155 5.64 -4.43 -14.13
CA ILE A 155 4.73 -4.45 -12.99
C ILE A 155 4.77 -5.82 -12.31
N GLY A 156 5.20 -5.80 -11.05
CA GLY A 156 5.36 -7.02 -10.27
C GLY A 156 6.56 -7.89 -10.68
N VAL A 157 7.57 -7.31 -11.35
CA VAL A 157 8.78 -8.04 -11.79
C VAL A 157 9.55 -8.65 -10.61
N ALA A 158 9.43 -8.07 -9.42
CA ALA A 158 10.01 -8.61 -8.19
C ALA A 158 9.24 -9.81 -7.61
N VAL A 159 8.14 -10.25 -8.19
CA VAL A 159 7.43 -11.44 -7.75
C VAL A 159 7.93 -12.66 -8.51
N ASP A 160 8.62 -13.58 -7.82
CA ASP A 160 9.10 -14.82 -8.40
C ASP A 160 7.96 -15.67 -8.98
N SER A 161 8.27 -16.47 -10.00
CA SER A 161 7.32 -17.37 -10.67
C SER A 161 6.60 -18.29 -9.68
N ASP A 162 7.34 -18.84 -8.72
CA ASP A 162 6.85 -19.84 -7.74
C ASP A 162 5.86 -19.24 -6.73
N LEU A 163 5.82 -17.90 -6.61
CA LEU A 163 4.89 -17.20 -5.75
C LEU A 163 3.60 -16.78 -6.46
N ARG A 164 3.55 -16.88 -7.79
CA ARG A 164 2.43 -16.34 -8.58
C ARG A 164 1.12 -17.12 -8.37
N ASP A 165 1.15 -18.35 -7.93
CA ASP A 165 -0.04 -19.14 -7.59
C ASP A 165 -0.76 -18.62 -6.32
N TYR A 166 -0.04 -17.85 -5.50
CA TYR A 166 -0.56 -17.21 -4.29
C TYR A 166 -0.93 -15.75 -4.50
N TRP A 167 -0.87 -15.25 -5.76
CA TRP A 167 -1.01 -13.84 -6.10
C TRP A 167 -2.06 -13.59 -7.18
N GLU A 168 -3.01 -12.72 -6.87
CA GLU A 168 -3.97 -12.20 -7.85
C GLU A 168 -3.71 -10.72 -8.09
N LEU A 169 -3.27 -10.35 -9.31
CA LEU A 169 -3.05 -8.96 -9.70
C LEU A 169 -4.25 -8.40 -10.49
N LYS A 170 -4.92 -7.38 -9.93
CA LYS A 170 -6.01 -6.66 -10.56
C LYS A 170 -5.51 -5.33 -11.15
N ARG A 171 -5.46 -5.24 -12.47
CA ARG A 171 -5.08 -4.02 -13.19
C ARG A 171 -6.31 -3.09 -13.38
N GLU A 172 -6.83 -2.59 -12.25
CA GLU A 172 -8.07 -1.80 -12.18
C GLU A 172 -7.92 -0.69 -11.13
N PRO A 173 -8.72 0.40 -11.20
CA PRO A 173 -8.72 1.44 -10.18
C PRO A 173 -9.18 0.92 -8.81
N ASP A 174 -8.61 1.46 -7.74
CA ASP A 174 -8.95 1.11 -6.34
C ASP A 174 -10.44 1.19 -6.06
N ARG A 175 -11.10 2.26 -6.53
CA ARG A 175 -12.55 2.46 -6.31
C ARG A 175 -13.43 1.37 -6.90
N HIS A 176 -12.93 0.67 -7.91
CA HIS A 176 -13.61 -0.47 -8.50
C HIS A 176 -13.15 -1.79 -7.91
N ALA A 177 -11.84 -1.97 -7.73
CA ALA A 177 -11.25 -3.25 -7.39
C ALA A 177 -11.24 -3.53 -5.86
N LEU A 178 -10.96 -2.54 -5.02
CA LEU A 178 -10.78 -2.75 -3.57
C LEU A 178 -12.04 -3.33 -2.89
N PRO A 179 -13.26 -2.82 -3.09
CA PRO A 179 -14.44 -3.42 -2.48
C PRO A 179 -14.68 -4.86 -2.93
N ARG A 180 -14.34 -5.18 -4.18
CA ARG A 180 -14.51 -6.54 -4.75
C ARG A 180 -13.43 -7.50 -4.24
N ALA A 181 -12.19 -7.03 -4.10
CA ALA A 181 -11.10 -7.80 -3.49
C ALA A 181 -11.44 -8.15 -2.03
N ILE A 182 -11.94 -7.19 -1.27
CA ILE A 182 -12.40 -7.41 0.11
C ILE A 182 -13.51 -8.48 0.14
N ALA A 183 -14.50 -8.36 -0.72
CA ALA A 183 -15.63 -9.30 -0.77
C ALA A 183 -15.23 -10.71 -1.21
N SER A 184 -14.10 -10.89 -1.89
CA SER A 184 -13.60 -12.21 -2.32
C SER A 184 -12.80 -12.96 -1.25
N ILE A 185 -12.53 -12.35 -0.08
CA ILE A 185 -11.85 -12.99 1.05
C ILE A 185 -12.89 -13.34 2.13
N PRO A 186 -13.39 -14.58 2.18
CA PRO A 186 -14.56 -14.93 3.02
C PRO A 186 -14.27 -14.86 4.51
N ASP A 187 -13.03 -15.14 4.94
CA ASP A 187 -12.63 -15.15 6.35
C ASP A 187 -12.20 -13.76 6.88
N GLY A 188 -12.39 -12.73 6.08
CA GLY A 188 -11.97 -11.36 6.36
C GLY A 188 -10.48 -11.11 6.11
N VAL A 189 -10.16 -9.86 5.91
CA VAL A 189 -8.81 -9.40 5.54
C VAL A 189 -7.94 -9.32 6.79
N GLU A 190 -6.74 -9.91 6.74
CA GLU A 190 -5.79 -9.90 7.86
C GLU A 190 -4.79 -8.77 7.76
N LEU A 191 -4.40 -8.40 6.55
CA LEU A 191 -3.48 -7.31 6.30
C LEU A 191 -3.92 -6.54 5.06
N VAL A 192 -3.89 -5.21 5.15
CA VAL A 192 -3.96 -4.33 3.97
C VAL A 192 -2.74 -3.44 3.95
N HIS A 193 -2.01 -3.47 2.83
CA HIS A 193 -0.94 -2.53 2.50
C HIS A 193 -1.46 -1.53 1.46
N TYR A 194 -1.43 -0.24 1.80
CA TYR A 194 -1.95 0.84 0.97
C TYR A 194 -0.81 1.75 0.51
N ASP A 195 -0.53 1.73 -0.79
CA ASP A 195 0.50 2.54 -1.44
C ASP A 195 0.08 3.02 -2.85
N SER A 196 -1.18 3.41 -3.04
CA SER A 196 -1.73 3.77 -4.37
C SER A 196 -2.09 5.25 -4.47
N ASP A 197 -3.36 5.62 -4.29
CA ASP A 197 -3.83 7.01 -4.38
C ASP A 197 -3.41 7.82 -3.15
N LYS A 198 -2.28 8.54 -3.27
CA LYS A 198 -1.69 9.33 -2.18
C LYS A 198 -2.40 10.66 -1.94
N SER A 199 -3.45 11.00 -2.71
CA SER A 199 -4.24 12.20 -2.46
C SER A 199 -5.02 12.10 -1.14
N TYR A 200 -5.25 13.25 -0.49
CA TYR A 200 -6.01 13.31 0.76
C TYR A 200 -7.37 12.63 0.65
N TYR A 201 -8.12 12.89 -0.42
CA TYR A 201 -9.47 12.32 -0.60
C TYR A 201 -9.45 10.85 -1.02
N GLY A 202 -8.40 10.41 -1.72
CA GLY A 202 -8.15 9.00 -2.00
C GLY A 202 -7.92 8.21 -0.71
N ARG A 203 -7.01 8.69 0.13
CA ARG A 203 -6.73 8.11 1.46
C ARG A 203 -7.95 8.09 2.37
N LYS A 204 -8.70 9.20 2.46
CA LYS A 204 -9.93 9.28 3.29
C LYS A 204 -10.96 8.23 2.87
N TRP A 205 -11.13 8.01 1.58
CA TRP A 205 -12.06 7.02 1.07
C TRP A 205 -11.57 5.59 1.34
N SER A 206 -10.31 5.30 1.05
CA SER A 206 -9.75 3.95 1.20
C SER A 206 -9.62 3.54 2.65
N GLN A 207 -9.17 4.42 3.54
CA GLN A 207 -9.00 4.16 4.97
C GLN A 207 -10.30 3.68 5.63
N GLU A 208 -11.44 4.29 5.31
CA GLU A 208 -12.74 3.87 5.85
C GLU A 208 -13.14 2.47 5.36
N ILE A 209 -12.97 2.18 4.08
CA ILE A 209 -13.30 0.87 3.51
C ILE A 209 -12.37 -0.21 4.07
N ILE A 210 -11.06 0.06 4.09
CA ILE A 210 -10.04 -0.84 4.61
C ILE A 210 -10.32 -1.14 6.09
N TRP A 211 -10.50 -0.11 6.90
CA TRP A 211 -10.73 -0.28 8.34
C TRP A 211 -11.96 -1.15 8.63
N ASN A 212 -13.05 -0.93 7.91
CA ASN A 212 -14.27 -1.69 8.09
C ASN A 212 -14.10 -3.16 7.67
N SER A 213 -13.25 -3.46 6.68
CA SER A 213 -13.03 -4.81 6.15
C SER A 213 -12.06 -5.65 6.96
N LEU A 214 -11.14 -5.02 7.68
CA LEU A 214 -10.18 -5.75 8.52
C LEU A 214 -10.89 -6.56 9.59
N LYS A 215 -10.48 -7.79 9.77
CA LYS A 215 -10.92 -8.60 10.91
C LYS A 215 -10.27 -8.10 12.21
N LYS A 216 -10.81 -8.52 13.35
CA LYS A 216 -10.19 -8.28 14.65
C LYS A 216 -8.77 -8.88 14.66
N GLY A 217 -7.79 -8.10 15.08
CA GLY A 217 -6.35 -8.43 15.00
C GLY A 217 -5.72 -8.09 13.66
N GLY A 218 -6.49 -7.70 12.64
CA GLY A 218 -5.99 -7.33 11.32
C GLY A 218 -5.18 -6.03 11.32
N ILE A 219 -4.27 -5.91 10.36
CA ILE A 219 -3.27 -4.84 10.26
C ILE A 219 -3.56 -3.98 9.03
N PHE A 220 -3.54 -2.68 9.23
CA PHE A 220 -3.50 -1.68 8.16
C PHE A 220 -2.11 -1.04 8.12
N ILE A 221 -1.42 -1.13 6.99
CA ILE A 221 -0.15 -0.45 6.70
C ILE A 221 -0.43 0.58 5.61
N SER A 222 0.01 1.81 5.79
CA SER A 222 -0.12 2.89 4.81
C SER A 222 1.23 3.56 4.60
N ASP A 223 1.70 3.58 3.36
CA ASP A 223 2.95 4.24 2.99
C ASP A 223 2.76 5.74 2.75
N ASP A 224 3.88 6.50 2.84
CA ASP A 224 3.97 7.93 2.58
C ASP A 224 2.90 8.76 3.33
N VAL A 225 2.68 8.46 4.63
CA VAL A 225 1.60 9.09 5.42
C VAL A 225 1.85 10.57 5.73
N GLU A 226 3.06 11.05 5.47
CA GLU A 226 3.45 12.46 5.54
C GLU A 226 2.96 13.31 4.36
N ASP A 227 2.50 12.72 3.27
CA ASP A 227 2.06 13.46 2.06
C ASP A 227 0.85 14.38 2.32
N ASN A 228 0.03 14.07 3.34
CA ASN A 228 -1.06 14.90 3.80
C ASN A 228 -1.61 14.46 5.17
N THR A 229 -2.58 15.19 5.70
CA THR A 229 -3.12 14.94 7.05
C THR A 229 -4.12 13.79 7.15
N ALA A 230 -4.39 13.04 6.07
CA ALA A 230 -5.45 12.04 6.07
C ALA A 230 -5.23 10.90 7.08
N PHE A 231 -4.00 10.38 7.20
CA PHE A 231 -3.70 9.32 8.17
C PHE A 231 -3.76 9.83 9.61
N MET A 232 -3.17 11.01 9.88
CA MET A 232 -3.24 11.67 11.18
C MET A 232 -4.71 11.89 11.63
N GLU A 233 -5.55 12.42 10.74
CA GLU A 233 -6.97 12.64 11.02
C GLU A 233 -7.72 11.32 11.22
N PHE A 234 -7.39 10.29 10.45
CA PHE A 234 -8.00 8.96 10.55
C PHE A 234 -7.76 8.34 11.94
N VAL A 235 -6.51 8.27 12.38
CA VAL A 235 -6.18 7.65 13.68
C VAL A 235 -6.69 8.47 14.84
N SER A 236 -6.65 9.82 14.74
CA SER A 236 -7.16 10.73 15.78
C SER A 236 -8.69 10.66 15.91
N SER A 237 -9.42 10.67 14.79
CA SER A 237 -10.90 10.68 14.80
C SER A 237 -11.50 9.38 15.38
N LYS A 238 -10.78 8.29 15.28
CA LYS A 238 -11.19 6.97 15.79
C LYS A 238 -10.50 6.60 17.11
N ASN A 239 -9.65 7.48 17.65
CA ASN A 239 -8.84 7.23 18.86
C ASN A 239 -8.07 5.89 18.76
N LEU A 240 -7.38 5.66 17.63
CA LEU A 240 -6.67 4.41 17.38
C LEU A 240 -5.26 4.46 17.96
N LYS A 241 -4.79 3.33 18.49
CA LYS A 241 -3.36 3.11 18.71
C LYS A 241 -2.70 2.88 17.36
N PHE A 242 -1.62 3.60 17.08
CA PHE A 242 -0.88 3.54 15.82
C PHE A 242 0.62 3.50 16.07
N ASN A 243 1.36 3.08 15.07
CA ASN A 243 2.80 3.20 14.98
C ASN A 243 3.17 3.96 13.72
N LEU A 244 4.25 4.73 13.79
CA LEU A 244 4.89 5.38 12.66
C LEU A 244 6.35 4.96 12.64
N VAL A 245 6.82 4.51 11.49
CA VAL A 245 8.21 4.09 11.29
C VAL A 245 8.79 4.88 10.13
N GLU A 246 9.93 5.53 10.36
CA GLU A 246 10.65 6.25 9.31
C GLU A 246 11.52 5.30 8.49
N PHE A 247 11.47 5.45 7.17
CA PHE A 247 12.31 4.73 6.23
C PHE A 247 12.66 5.64 5.05
N GLU A 248 13.95 5.89 4.81
CA GLU A 248 14.45 6.73 3.71
C GLU A 248 13.77 8.11 3.62
N ASN A 249 13.59 8.77 4.76
CA ASN A 249 12.91 10.08 4.93
C ASN A 249 11.42 10.08 4.61
N LYS A 250 10.79 8.92 4.53
CA LYS A 250 9.35 8.71 4.40
C LYS A 250 8.79 8.02 5.63
N PHE A 251 7.47 8.07 5.83
CA PHE A 251 6.86 7.49 7.01
C PHE A 251 5.80 6.46 6.64
N VAL A 252 5.92 5.29 7.27
CA VAL A 252 4.94 4.21 7.19
C VAL A 252 4.07 4.24 8.43
N GLY A 253 2.76 4.33 8.24
CA GLY A 253 1.77 4.29 9.31
C GLY A 253 1.18 2.89 9.47
N ILE A 254 1.14 2.38 10.69
CA ILE A 254 0.66 1.02 10.99
C ILE A 254 -0.39 1.08 12.08
N VAL A 255 -1.53 0.42 11.86
CA VAL A 255 -2.64 0.32 12.81
C VAL A 255 -3.13 -1.12 12.91
N LYS A 256 -3.33 -1.61 14.15
CA LYS A 256 -3.96 -2.91 14.44
C LYS A 256 -5.40 -2.71 14.89
N LYS A 257 -6.32 -3.50 14.36
CA LYS A 257 -7.74 -3.51 14.75
C LYS A 257 -7.94 -4.41 15.96
N PHE A 258 -8.29 -3.84 17.09
CA PHE A 258 -8.55 -4.58 18.35
C PHE A 258 -10.00 -5.02 18.51
#